data_65934c86f99be7ceab6d9d0505840878
#
_entry.id   65934c86f99be7ceab6d9d0505840878
#
_cell.length_a   1.000
_cell.length_b   1.000
_cell.length_c   1.000
_cell.angle_alpha   90.00
_cell.angle_beta   90.00
_cell.angle_gamma   90.00
#
_symmetry.space_group_name_H-M   'P 1'
#
loop_
_entity.id
_entity.type
_entity.pdbx_description
1 polymer ?
#
loop_
_entity_poly.entity_id
_entity_poly.type
_entity_poly.pdbx_seq_one_letter_code
_entity_poly.pdbx_strand_id
1 'polypeptide(L)'
;MSIASIKVIRPGTTARTMSTHYNRTFVSIYYPGAPLSQNSICKLYKNLGSDGQKRKAFYQLRIKNVSEEYHILIDGTLKQDTSNVNDLSSYSYKAKNRTHKDLSVVYAYNLERMEPICAEVFPGNCIDATSYASFIRDNDIKAGVIIADKGFPPSSIKEELSKRPNLHFLTPIKRNDSRIENNDMLSFQGVLENVANKVRYCKKQIKGGHFLYTFRDAELAGKEEATRLTRAKKNNDYDNEKFSKKEKTFGVMVLESDLDLDPLTAYKAYSERWLLELMFKRYKSDECLDLTNNQGDFSVIGSEFVNFISTTLTARIVKIIEDSGLLKNQSYADVMDDLSSAWRKVSAPLGLPQTKDEFWVHTNSVVFDELEKLGLCTPLPKEETAPKRRGRPRKKAS
;
A
#
# COMPACT_ATOMS: atom_id res chain seq x y z
N MET A 1 -15.82 -13.50 3.72
CA MET A 1 -16.13 -12.07 3.94
C MET A 1 -16.25 -11.71 5.42
N SER A 2 -17.10 -12.36 6.24
CA SER A 2 -17.31 -11.99 7.66
C SER A 2 -16.01 -11.82 8.47
N ILE A 3 -15.06 -12.77 8.39
CA ILE A 3 -13.76 -12.65 9.09
C ILE A 3 -12.97 -11.41 8.63
N ALA A 4 -12.89 -11.18 7.32
CA ALA A 4 -12.19 -10.04 6.77
C ALA A 4 -12.81 -8.70 7.20
N SER A 5 -14.15 -8.60 7.15
CA SER A 5 -14.87 -7.41 7.62
C SER A 5 -14.64 -7.13 9.11
N ILE A 6 -14.67 -8.20 9.96
CA ILE A 6 -14.39 -8.03 11.39
C ILE A 6 -12.97 -7.54 11.64
N LYS A 7 -11.97 -8.06 10.91
CA LYS A 7 -10.57 -7.62 11.03
C LYS A 7 -10.40 -6.13 10.68
N VAL A 8 -11.13 -5.63 9.70
CA VAL A 8 -11.13 -4.20 9.33
C VAL A 8 -11.77 -3.35 10.43
N ILE A 9 -12.94 -3.76 10.94
CA ILE A 9 -13.69 -2.99 11.95
C ILE A 9 -13.02 -3.07 13.33
N ARG A 10 -12.39 -4.20 13.64
CA ARG A 10 -11.74 -4.50 14.92
C ARG A 10 -10.35 -5.09 14.68
N PRO A 11 -9.36 -4.26 14.38
CA PRO A 11 -7.97 -4.69 14.21
C PRO A 11 -7.46 -5.52 15.38
N GLY A 12 -6.53 -6.43 15.14
CA GLY A 12 -6.00 -7.32 16.16
C GLY A 12 -6.94 -8.46 16.60
N THR A 13 -8.13 -8.59 15.98
CA THR A 13 -9.05 -9.68 16.30
C THR A 13 -8.42 -11.04 15.98
N THR A 14 -8.38 -11.91 17.00
CA THR A 14 -7.87 -13.28 16.90
C THR A 14 -9.00 -14.28 16.60
N ALA A 15 -8.65 -15.50 16.21
CA ALA A 15 -9.64 -16.56 16.02
C ALA A 15 -10.48 -16.83 17.30
N ARG A 16 -9.88 -16.61 18.49
CA ARG A 16 -10.57 -16.79 19.78
C ARG A 16 -11.64 -15.72 20.03
N THR A 17 -11.39 -14.45 19.63
CA THR A 17 -12.29 -13.32 19.90
C THR A 17 -13.24 -13.03 18.75
N MET A 18 -13.10 -13.72 17.62
CA MET A 18 -13.84 -13.45 16.38
C MET A 18 -15.36 -13.52 16.55
N SER A 19 -15.87 -14.56 17.21
CA SER A 19 -17.33 -14.72 17.44
C SER A 19 -17.90 -13.62 18.32
N THR A 20 -17.13 -13.13 19.30
CA THR A 20 -17.55 -12.02 20.17
C THR A 20 -17.73 -10.73 19.37
N HIS A 21 -16.76 -10.39 18.51
CA HIS A 21 -16.85 -9.20 17.67
C HIS A 21 -17.92 -9.33 16.58
N TYR A 22 -18.09 -10.53 16.02
CA TYR A 22 -19.17 -10.82 15.07
C TYR A 22 -20.54 -10.48 15.66
N ASN A 23 -20.85 -10.97 16.88
CA ASN A 23 -22.13 -10.72 17.51
C ASN A 23 -22.38 -9.27 17.96
N ARG A 24 -21.31 -8.46 18.00
CA ARG A 24 -21.36 -7.05 18.42
C ARG A 24 -21.33 -6.06 17.26
N THR A 25 -21.37 -6.54 16.03
CA THR A 25 -21.27 -5.70 14.82
C THR A 25 -22.36 -6.07 13.81
N PHE A 26 -22.64 -5.17 12.87
CA PHE A 26 -23.57 -5.44 11.76
C PHE A 26 -23.12 -6.59 10.85
N VAL A 27 -21.88 -7.07 10.98
CA VAL A 27 -21.38 -8.24 10.24
C VAL A 27 -22.25 -9.45 10.45
N SER A 28 -22.82 -9.66 11.66
CA SER A 28 -23.75 -10.75 11.96
C SER A 28 -25.07 -10.64 11.21
N ILE A 29 -25.48 -9.42 10.88
CA ILE A 29 -26.70 -9.15 10.11
C ILE A 29 -26.45 -9.34 8.61
N TYR A 30 -25.31 -8.84 8.10
CA TYR A 30 -24.95 -9.01 6.69
C TYR A 30 -24.57 -10.43 6.30
N TYR A 31 -24.02 -11.20 7.24
CA TYR A 31 -23.55 -12.58 7.03
C TYR A 31 -24.07 -13.48 8.15
N PRO A 32 -25.40 -13.71 8.23
CA PRO A 32 -26.01 -14.46 9.33
C PRO A 32 -25.54 -15.92 9.35
N GLY A 33 -25.39 -16.48 10.54
CA GLY A 33 -25.04 -17.89 10.74
C GLY A 33 -23.59 -18.26 10.37
N ALA A 34 -22.68 -17.31 10.24
CA ALA A 34 -21.27 -17.61 9.95
C ALA A 34 -20.64 -18.45 11.07
N PRO A 35 -20.01 -19.62 10.78
CA PRO A 35 -19.39 -20.48 11.78
C PRO A 35 -18.02 -19.92 12.20
N LEU A 36 -17.99 -19.09 13.22
CA LEU A 36 -16.81 -18.35 13.67
C LEU A 36 -16.22 -18.87 14.99
N SER A 37 -16.42 -20.15 15.31
CA SER A 37 -15.64 -20.78 16.37
C SER A 37 -14.17 -20.87 15.99
N GLN A 38 -13.25 -20.88 16.96
CA GLN A 38 -11.83 -20.99 16.71
C GLN A 38 -11.50 -22.19 15.79
N ASN A 39 -12.10 -23.35 16.06
CA ASN A 39 -11.90 -24.57 15.26
C ASN A 39 -12.40 -24.40 13.82
N SER A 40 -13.55 -23.77 13.63
CA SER A 40 -14.09 -23.49 12.29
C SER A 40 -13.18 -22.56 11.49
N ILE A 41 -12.65 -21.53 12.13
CA ILE A 41 -11.71 -20.58 11.51
C ILE A 41 -10.40 -21.27 11.13
N CYS A 42 -9.81 -22.07 12.04
CA CYS A 42 -8.59 -22.84 11.76
C CYS A 42 -8.80 -23.81 10.58
N LYS A 43 -9.95 -24.51 10.55
CA LYS A 43 -10.31 -25.39 9.44
C LYS A 43 -10.48 -24.62 8.12
N LEU A 44 -11.13 -23.45 8.17
CA LEU A 44 -11.28 -22.58 7.00
C LEU A 44 -9.91 -22.12 6.46
N TYR A 45 -9.01 -21.66 7.32
CA TYR A 45 -7.66 -21.26 6.91
C TYR A 45 -6.89 -22.42 6.26
N LYS A 46 -6.89 -23.59 6.89
CA LYS A 46 -6.26 -24.78 6.32
C LYS A 46 -6.84 -25.13 4.96
N ASN A 47 -8.16 -25.11 4.80
CA ASN A 47 -8.82 -25.42 3.53
C ASN A 47 -8.52 -24.37 2.45
N LEU A 48 -8.57 -23.08 2.80
CA LEU A 48 -8.23 -22.00 1.86
C LEU A 48 -6.75 -22.07 1.44
N GLY A 49 -5.87 -22.41 2.38
CA GLY A 49 -4.44 -22.55 2.10
C GLY A 49 -4.10 -23.75 1.23
N SER A 50 -4.77 -24.89 1.42
CA SER A 50 -4.56 -26.10 0.59
C SER A 50 -5.18 -25.99 -0.81
N ASP A 51 -6.20 -25.13 -1.00
CA ASP A 51 -6.88 -24.96 -2.28
C ASP A 51 -6.30 -23.77 -3.07
N GLY A 52 -5.14 -23.97 -3.68
CA GLY A 52 -4.47 -22.96 -4.51
C GLY A 52 -5.30 -22.54 -5.73
N GLN A 53 -6.11 -23.43 -6.28
CA GLN A 53 -6.93 -23.13 -7.45
C GLN A 53 -8.03 -22.09 -7.12
N LYS A 54 -8.68 -22.22 -5.96
CA LYS A 54 -9.68 -21.23 -5.54
C LYS A 54 -9.06 -19.86 -5.29
N ARG A 55 -7.90 -19.79 -4.64
CA ARG A 55 -7.20 -18.53 -4.44
C ARG A 55 -6.81 -17.90 -5.77
N LYS A 56 -6.22 -18.70 -6.67
CA LYS A 56 -5.86 -18.25 -8.01
C LYS A 56 -7.08 -17.77 -8.81
N ALA A 57 -8.19 -18.50 -8.79
CA ALA A 57 -9.42 -18.07 -9.45
C ALA A 57 -9.92 -16.72 -8.92
N PHE A 58 -9.86 -16.51 -7.61
CA PHE A 58 -10.22 -15.22 -7.00
C PHE A 58 -9.29 -14.09 -7.48
N TYR A 59 -7.98 -14.30 -7.49
CA TYR A 59 -7.02 -13.31 -7.96
C TYR A 59 -7.20 -13.01 -9.45
N GLN A 60 -7.49 -14.02 -10.27
CA GLN A 60 -7.75 -13.85 -11.70
C GLN A 60 -8.94 -12.95 -12.00
N LEU A 61 -10.00 -12.94 -11.16
CA LEU A 61 -11.10 -11.99 -11.31
C LEU A 61 -10.65 -10.53 -11.14
N ARG A 62 -9.58 -10.29 -10.38
CA ARG A 62 -9.02 -8.95 -10.16
C ARG A 62 -7.99 -8.61 -11.24
N ILE A 63 -7.13 -9.57 -11.61
CA ILE A 63 -6.08 -9.41 -12.62
C ILE A 63 -6.68 -9.14 -14.01
N LYS A 64 -7.80 -9.76 -14.36
CA LYS A 64 -8.51 -9.51 -15.62
C LYS A 64 -8.92 -8.05 -15.84
N ASN A 65 -9.02 -7.27 -14.78
CA ASN A 65 -9.37 -5.86 -14.84
C ASN A 65 -8.13 -4.94 -14.92
N VAL A 66 -6.93 -5.49 -15.04
CA VAL A 66 -5.69 -4.73 -15.24
C VAL A 66 -5.48 -4.57 -16.74
N SER A 67 -5.47 -3.34 -17.24
CA SER A 67 -5.13 -3.02 -18.63
C SER A 67 -3.62 -2.84 -18.79
N GLU A 68 -3.14 -2.85 -20.03
CA GLU A 68 -1.72 -2.76 -20.37
C GLU A 68 -1.07 -1.46 -19.88
N GLU A 69 -1.82 -0.38 -19.84
CA GLU A 69 -1.38 0.94 -19.38
C GLU A 69 -1.35 1.09 -17.84
N TYR A 70 -1.90 0.13 -17.08
CA TYR A 70 -1.96 0.24 -15.62
C TYR A 70 -0.60 -0.10 -14.98
N HIS A 71 -0.27 0.66 -13.95
CA HIS A 71 0.95 0.45 -13.19
C HIS A 71 0.71 -0.53 -12.03
N ILE A 72 1.52 -1.58 -12.00
CA ILE A 72 1.46 -2.62 -10.97
C ILE A 72 2.69 -2.50 -10.08
N LEU A 73 2.49 -2.05 -8.86
CA LEU A 73 3.55 -2.05 -7.86
C LEU A 73 3.70 -3.46 -7.29
N ILE A 74 4.90 -4.04 -7.36
CA ILE A 74 5.21 -5.32 -6.73
C ILE A 74 6.27 -5.09 -5.67
N ASP A 75 5.96 -5.48 -4.44
CA ASP A 75 6.93 -5.44 -3.33
C ASP A 75 6.56 -6.47 -2.28
N GLY A 76 7.53 -6.82 -1.42
CA GLY A 76 7.38 -7.78 -0.35
C GLY A 76 7.58 -7.15 1.02
N THR A 77 6.84 -7.64 2.00
CA THR A 77 7.03 -7.28 3.38
C THR A 77 7.30 -8.50 4.23
N LEU A 78 8.17 -8.35 5.24
CA LEU A 78 8.39 -9.40 6.23
C LEU A 78 7.30 -9.34 7.29
N LYS A 79 6.85 -10.52 7.70
CA LYS A 79 5.87 -10.74 8.75
C LYS A 79 6.48 -11.72 9.75
N GLN A 80 6.48 -11.37 11.03
CA GLN A 80 7.00 -12.23 12.07
C GLN A 80 6.12 -13.46 12.25
N ASP A 81 6.74 -14.64 12.38
CA ASP A 81 6.07 -15.89 12.74
C ASP A 81 6.56 -16.39 14.10
N THR A 82 5.61 -16.69 14.97
CA THR A 82 5.87 -17.28 16.28
C THR A 82 5.71 -18.80 16.29
N SER A 83 5.35 -19.40 15.16
CA SER A 83 5.21 -20.85 15.02
C SER A 83 6.56 -21.53 14.87
N ASN A 84 6.68 -22.70 15.47
CA ASN A 84 7.87 -23.57 15.33
C ASN A 84 7.66 -24.71 14.30
N VAL A 85 6.47 -24.79 13.68
CA VAL A 85 6.08 -25.91 12.81
C VAL A 85 5.78 -25.50 11.36
N ASN A 86 6.08 -24.25 10.97
CA ASN A 86 5.91 -23.79 9.61
C ASN A 86 7.24 -23.89 8.85
N ASP A 87 7.25 -24.58 7.72
CA ASP A 87 8.42 -24.69 6.84
C ASP A 87 8.68 -23.36 6.08
N LEU A 88 7.64 -22.54 5.91
CA LEU A 88 7.75 -21.18 5.35
C LEU A 88 8.50 -20.21 6.27
N SER A 89 8.56 -20.50 7.59
CA SER A 89 9.24 -19.65 8.56
C SER A 89 10.74 -19.82 8.53
N SER A 90 11.45 -18.76 8.24
CA SER A 90 12.92 -18.76 8.19
C SER A 90 13.53 -17.44 8.65
N TYR A 91 14.79 -17.50 9.09
CA TYR A 91 15.52 -16.28 9.45
C TYR A 91 15.81 -15.46 8.19
N SER A 92 15.25 -14.27 8.13
CA SER A 92 15.48 -13.37 7.00
C SER A 92 16.77 -12.58 7.16
N TYR A 93 17.56 -12.51 6.10
CA TYR A 93 18.74 -11.63 6.06
C TYR A 93 18.36 -10.14 6.05
N LYS A 94 17.11 -9.81 5.71
CA LYS A 94 16.55 -8.45 5.70
C LYS A 94 16.00 -8.03 7.05
N ALA A 95 15.75 -8.96 7.96
CA ALA A 95 15.18 -8.66 9.26
C ALA A 95 16.13 -7.77 10.07
N LYS A 96 15.60 -6.71 10.66
CA LYS A 96 16.34 -5.86 11.59
C LYS A 96 16.73 -6.62 12.86
N ASN A 97 15.88 -7.55 13.28
CA ASN A 97 16.10 -8.42 14.43
C ASN A 97 16.15 -9.87 13.95
N ARG A 98 17.29 -10.53 14.11
CA ARG A 98 17.51 -11.93 13.70
C ARG A 98 17.12 -12.95 14.77
N THR A 99 16.45 -12.53 15.82
CA THR A 99 16.01 -13.43 16.90
C THR A 99 14.69 -14.14 16.57
N HIS A 100 13.99 -13.70 15.54
CA HIS A 100 12.71 -14.25 15.13
C HIS A 100 12.77 -14.78 13.70
N LYS A 101 11.93 -15.78 13.43
CA LYS A 101 11.68 -16.25 12.07
C LYS A 101 10.61 -15.35 11.43
N ASP A 102 10.72 -15.20 10.13
CA ASP A 102 9.81 -14.36 9.33
C ASP A 102 9.24 -15.18 8.17
N LEU A 103 8.12 -14.69 7.67
CA LEU A 103 7.54 -14.99 6.37
C LEU A 103 7.74 -13.79 5.47
N SER A 104 7.88 -14.02 4.17
CA SER A 104 7.81 -12.93 3.17
C SER A 104 6.44 -12.96 2.52
N VAL A 105 5.71 -11.86 2.58
CA VAL A 105 4.41 -11.70 1.91
C VAL A 105 4.59 -10.69 0.79
N VAL A 106 4.42 -11.14 -0.46
CA VAL A 106 4.53 -10.31 -1.66
C VAL A 106 3.14 -9.91 -2.14
N TYR A 107 2.97 -8.63 -2.43
CA TYR A 107 1.74 -8.05 -2.96
C TYR A 107 1.98 -7.46 -4.34
N ALA A 108 0.98 -7.60 -5.22
CA ALA A 108 0.79 -6.73 -6.37
C ALA A 108 -0.31 -5.72 -6.06
N TYR A 109 -0.06 -4.46 -6.36
CA TYR A 109 -0.96 -3.34 -6.10
C TYR A 109 -1.19 -2.56 -7.39
N ASN A 110 -2.45 -2.33 -7.73
CA ASN A 110 -2.82 -1.50 -8.88
C ASN A 110 -2.82 -0.04 -8.45
N LEU A 111 -1.99 0.77 -9.09
CA LEU A 111 -1.80 2.16 -8.72
C LEU A 111 -3.04 3.01 -9.05
N GLU A 112 -3.63 2.84 -10.24
CA GLU A 112 -4.79 3.61 -10.71
C GLU A 112 -6.05 3.32 -9.90
N ARG A 113 -6.20 2.07 -9.44
CA ARG A 113 -7.33 1.66 -8.60
C ARG A 113 -7.09 1.84 -7.12
N MET A 114 -5.83 2.05 -6.73
CA MET A 114 -5.38 2.15 -5.34
C MET A 114 -5.78 0.92 -4.50
N GLU A 115 -5.68 -0.29 -5.07
CA GLU A 115 -6.06 -1.52 -4.36
C GLU A 115 -5.12 -2.69 -4.66
N PRO A 116 -4.93 -3.65 -3.70
CA PRO A 116 -4.20 -4.88 -3.95
C PRO A 116 -4.90 -5.73 -5.02
N ILE A 117 -4.13 -6.42 -5.87
CA ILE A 117 -4.64 -7.31 -6.93
C ILE A 117 -4.50 -8.77 -6.55
N CYS A 118 -3.33 -9.15 -6.06
CA CYS A 118 -3.02 -10.50 -5.57
C CYS A 118 -1.91 -10.45 -4.53
N ALA A 119 -1.75 -11.54 -3.78
CA ALA A 119 -0.69 -11.69 -2.79
C ALA A 119 -0.27 -13.16 -2.68
N GLU A 120 1.01 -13.40 -2.35
CA GLU A 120 1.55 -14.75 -2.10
C GLU A 120 2.49 -14.74 -0.91
N VAL A 121 2.58 -15.88 -0.25
CA VAL A 121 3.48 -16.12 0.89
C VAL A 121 4.69 -16.91 0.41
N PHE A 122 5.86 -16.42 0.75
CA PHE A 122 7.15 -17.05 0.48
C PHE A 122 7.93 -17.28 1.78
N PRO A 123 8.89 -18.20 1.78
CA PRO A 123 9.82 -18.33 2.91
C PRO A 123 10.52 -17.00 3.22
N GLY A 124 10.72 -16.70 4.51
CA GLY A 124 11.33 -15.45 4.96
C GLY A 124 12.77 -15.22 4.47
N ASN A 125 13.48 -16.28 4.09
CA ASN A 125 14.81 -16.22 3.50
C ASN A 125 14.83 -16.19 1.97
N CYS A 126 13.67 -16.17 1.32
CA CYS A 126 13.59 -16.17 -0.14
C CYS A 126 14.15 -14.86 -0.72
N ILE A 127 14.92 -15.00 -1.81
CA ILE A 127 15.51 -13.86 -2.52
C ILE A 127 14.42 -13.19 -3.36
N ASP A 128 14.31 -11.88 -3.29
CA ASP A 128 13.26 -11.10 -3.98
C ASP A 128 13.15 -11.41 -5.47
N ALA A 129 14.27 -11.44 -6.16
CA ALA A 129 14.28 -11.69 -7.60
C ALA A 129 13.62 -13.02 -7.99
N THR A 130 13.85 -14.09 -7.21
CA THR A 130 13.23 -15.41 -7.42
C THR A 130 11.76 -15.39 -7.05
N SER A 131 11.40 -14.75 -5.93
CA SER A 131 10.02 -14.61 -5.47
C SER A 131 9.17 -13.88 -6.50
N TYR A 132 9.68 -12.80 -7.10
CA TYR A 132 8.91 -11.98 -8.03
C TYR A 132 8.65 -12.66 -9.37
N ALA A 133 9.64 -13.36 -9.93
CA ALA A 133 9.44 -14.15 -11.15
C ALA A 133 8.36 -15.22 -10.94
N SER A 134 8.46 -15.98 -9.84
CA SER A 134 7.46 -16.98 -9.44
C SER A 134 6.09 -16.34 -9.21
N PHE A 135 6.05 -15.19 -8.52
CA PHE A 135 4.83 -14.45 -8.24
C PHE A 135 4.08 -14.03 -9.51
N ILE A 136 4.79 -13.47 -10.51
CA ILE A 136 4.22 -13.07 -11.80
C ILE A 136 3.68 -14.30 -12.54
N ARG A 137 4.46 -15.39 -12.60
CA ARG A 137 4.10 -16.62 -13.29
C ARG A 137 2.91 -17.31 -12.64
N ASP A 138 2.96 -17.50 -11.32
CA ASP A 138 1.99 -18.31 -10.61
C ASP A 138 0.62 -17.61 -10.49
N ASN A 139 0.62 -16.28 -10.43
CA ASN A 139 -0.58 -15.45 -10.49
C ASN A 139 -1.02 -15.12 -11.93
N ASP A 140 -0.24 -15.53 -12.95
CA ASP A 140 -0.53 -15.30 -14.36
C ASP A 140 -0.86 -13.81 -14.68
N ILE A 141 0.00 -12.92 -14.21
CA ILE A 141 -0.10 -11.48 -14.50
C ILE A 141 0.31 -11.26 -15.95
N LYS A 142 -0.62 -10.85 -16.81
CA LYS A 142 -0.44 -10.84 -18.27
C LYS A 142 -0.22 -9.48 -18.87
N ALA A 143 -0.64 -8.43 -18.18
CA ALA A 143 -0.61 -7.07 -18.71
C ALA A 143 -0.31 -6.07 -17.61
N GLY A 144 0.18 -4.88 -17.99
CA GLY A 144 0.49 -3.75 -17.13
C GLY A 144 1.97 -3.41 -17.09
N VAL A 145 2.30 -2.31 -16.44
CA VAL A 145 3.68 -1.83 -16.26
C VAL A 145 4.14 -2.15 -14.84
N ILE A 146 5.06 -3.10 -14.70
CA ILE A 146 5.58 -3.49 -13.39
C ILE A 146 6.53 -2.43 -12.86
N ILE A 147 6.23 -1.92 -11.67
CA ILE A 147 7.11 -1.04 -10.89
C ILE A 147 7.58 -1.79 -9.64
N ALA A 148 8.87 -1.90 -9.46
CA ALA A 148 9.45 -2.59 -8.30
C ALA A 148 10.69 -1.84 -7.77
N ASP A 149 11.22 -2.26 -6.63
CA ASP A 149 12.41 -1.65 -6.04
C ASP A 149 13.72 -2.12 -6.72
N LYS A 150 14.83 -1.47 -6.35
CA LYS A 150 16.21 -1.76 -6.84
C LYS A 150 16.67 -3.21 -6.67
N GLY A 151 15.99 -3.97 -5.80
CA GLY A 151 16.24 -5.40 -5.63
C GLY A 151 15.67 -6.28 -6.75
N PHE A 152 14.96 -5.69 -7.69
CA PHE A 152 14.23 -6.35 -8.78
C PHE A 152 14.84 -6.00 -10.14
N PRO A 153 15.95 -6.63 -10.55
CA PRO A 153 16.52 -6.36 -11.86
C PRO A 153 15.63 -6.92 -12.98
N PRO A 154 15.43 -6.19 -14.09
CA PRO A 154 14.64 -6.67 -15.23
C PRO A 154 15.09 -8.04 -15.75
N SER A 155 16.36 -8.37 -15.59
CA SER A 155 16.93 -9.67 -15.98
C SER A 155 16.30 -10.85 -15.26
N SER A 156 15.82 -10.68 -14.03
CA SER A 156 15.19 -11.75 -13.23
C SER A 156 13.80 -12.12 -13.72
N ILE A 157 13.12 -11.21 -14.43
CA ILE A 157 11.77 -11.43 -15.01
C ILE A 157 11.80 -11.46 -16.54
N LYS A 158 12.97 -11.42 -17.15
CA LYS A 158 13.11 -11.39 -18.61
C LYS A 158 12.33 -12.50 -19.31
N GLU A 159 12.38 -13.70 -18.76
CA GLU A 159 11.65 -14.85 -19.30
C GLU A 159 10.13 -14.64 -19.21
N GLU A 160 9.65 -14.08 -18.11
CA GLU A 160 8.23 -13.80 -17.91
C GLU A 160 7.73 -12.68 -18.85
N LEU A 161 8.53 -11.63 -19.02
CA LEU A 161 8.24 -10.54 -19.97
C LEU A 161 8.22 -11.06 -21.42
N SER A 162 9.18 -11.91 -21.81
CA SER A 162 9.23 -12.42 -23.18
C SER A 162 8.02 -13.28 -23.57
N LYS A 163 7.33 -13.88 -22.59
CA LYS A 163 6.12 -14.70 -22.78
C LYS A 163 4.82 -13.88 -22.75
N ARG A 164 4.88 -12.61 -22.37
CA ARG A 164 3.72 -11.75 -22.10
C ARG A 164 3.90 -10.38 -22.79
N PRO A 165 3.47 -10.24 -24.05
CA PRO A 165 3.72 -9.04 -24.85
C PRO A 165 3.10 -7.76 -24.28
N ASN A 166 2.06 -7.87 -23.45
CA ASN A 166 1.38 -6.73 -22.83
C ASN A 166 1.87 -6.46 -21.39
N LEU A 167 2.94 -7.12 -20.97
CA LEU A 167 3.55 -6.91 -19.66
C LEU A 167 4.88 -6.17 -19.82
N HIS A 168 4.96 -5.01 -19.23
CA HIS A 168 6.08 -4.08 -19.33
C HIS A 168 6.70 -3.83 -17.96
N PHE A 169 7.79 -3.07 -17.92
CA PHE A 169 8.42 -2.71 -16.67
C PHE A 169 8.93 -1.27 -16.63
N LEU A 170 9.00 -0.72 -15.43
CA LEU A 170 9.67 0.54 -15.10
C LEU A 170 10.37 0.36 -13.75
N THR A 171 11.68 0.10 -13.77
CA THR A 171 12.42 -0.27 -12.56
C THR A 171 13.69 0.56 -12.40
N PRO A 172 14.12 0.85 -11.16
CA PRO A 172 15.33 1.61 -10.93
C PRO A 172 16.58 0.75 -11.12
N ILE A 173 17.59 1.35 -11.71
CA ILE A 173 18.94 0.80 -11.76
C ILE A 173 19.85 1.43 -10.71
N LYS A 174 20.96 0.77 -10.39
CA LYS A 174 21.94 1.27 -9.42
C LYS A 174 22.64 2.50 -9.98
N ARG A 175 22.92 3.50 -9.14
CA ARG A 175 23.62 4.75 -9.53
C ARG A 175 25.07 4.54 -10.03
N ASN A 176 25.63 3.38 -9.79
CA ASN A 176 26.96 2.98 -10.29
C ASN A 176 26.89 2.03 -11.49
N ASP A 177 25.73 1.94 -12.16
CA ASP A 177 25.60 1.16 -13.39
C ASP A 177 26.36 1.87 -14.52
N SER A 178 27.22 1.14 -15.22
CA SER A 178 28.06 1.68 -16.30
C SER A 178 27.25 2.26 -17.46
N ARG A 179 26.02 1.82 -17.65
CA ARG A 179 25.12 2.34 -18.69
C ARG A 179 24.80 3.83 -18.50
N ILE A 180 24.90 4.34 -17.27
CA ILE A 180 24.69 5.77 -16.97
C ILE A 180 25.78 6.62 -17.61
N GLU A 181 27.04 6.22 -17.44
CA GLU A 181 28.19 6.92 -18.04
C GLU A 181 28.28 6.66 -19.55
N ASN A 182 28.16 5.42 -19.99
CA ASN A 182 28.24 5.02 -21.38
C ASN A 182 27.21 5.71 -22.30
N ASN A 183 26.08 6.09 -21.75
CA ASN A 183 25.01 6.79 -22.47
C ASN A 183 24.90 8.26 -22.05
N ASP A 184 25.87 8.80 -21.31
CA ASP A 184 25.89 10.21 -20.87
C ASP A 184 24.52 10.64 -20.26
N MET A 185 24.03 9.84 -19.32
CA MET A 185 22.70 10.03 -18.73
C MET A 185 22.63 11.16 -17.70
N LEU A 186 23.78 11.75 -17.34
CA LEU A 186 23.86 12.91 -16.43
C LEU A 186 23.83 14.25 -17.17
N SER A 187 23.78 14.25 -18.52
CA SER A 187 23.55 15.43 -19.35
C SER A 187 22.07 15.71 -19.47
N PHE A 188 21.56 16.52 -18.56
CA PHE A 188 20.12 16.77 -18.44
C PHE A 188 19.59 17.61 -19.61
N GLN A 189 18.44 17.20 -20.16
CA GLN A 189 17.77 17.78 -21.31
C GLN A 189 16.75 18.87 -20.94
N GLY A 190 16.23 18.84 -19.70
CA GLY A 190 15.21 19.78 -19.26
C GLY A 190 14.85 19.65 -17.79
N VAL A 191 13.79 20.34 -17.39
CA VAL A 191 13.19 20.31 -16.05
C VAL A 191 11.77 19.81 -16.18
N LEU A 192 11.33 18.94 -15.27
CA LEU A 192 9.95 18.48 -15.24
C LEU A 192 9.02 19.62 -14.80
N GLU A 193 7.96 19.80 -15.55
CA GLU A 193 6.88 20.70 -15.18
C GLU A 193 5.82 19.97 -14.34
N ASN A 194 5.02 20.72 -13.58
CA ASN A 194 3.92 20.18 -12.78
C ASN A 194 4.31 19.10 -11.73
N VAL A 195 5.52 19.24 -11.19
CA VAL A 195 5.99 18.52 -10.00
C VAL A 195 6.36 19.51 -8.91
N ALA A 196 6.17 19.14 -7.63
CA ALA A 196 6.46 20.02 -6.50
C ALA A 196 7.94 20.39 -6.41
N ASN A 197 8.82 19.44 -6.70
CA ASN A 197 10.26 19.59 -6.64
C ASN A 197 10.85 20.05 -7.99
N LYS A 198 12.00 20.72 -7.95
CA LYS A 198 12.76 21.07 -9.15
C LYS A 198 13.58 19.88 -9.62
N VAL A 199 12.99 19.09 -10.51
CA VAL A 199 13.57 17.84 -11.01
C VAL A 199 14.04 18.03 -12.45
N ARG A 200 15.35 17.84 -12.70
CA ARG A 200 15.92 17.77 -14.04
C ARG A 200 15.82 16.36 -14.58
N TYR A 201 15.67 16.20 -15.89
CA TYR A 201 15.58 14.89 -16.51
C TYR A 201 16.48 14.72 -17.73
N CYS A 202 16.83 13.48 -18.03
CA CYS A 202 17.41 13.01 -19.28
C CYS A 202 16.74 11.68 -19.66
N LYS A 203 16.34 11.54 -20.94
CA LYS A 203 15.77 10.31 -21.51
C LYS A 203 16.58 9.90 -22.73
N LYS A 204 17.01 8.65 -22.80
CA LYS A 204 17.69 8.11 -23.99
C LYS A 204 17.30 6.68 -24.24
N GLN A 205 17.13 6.33 -25.50
CA GLN A 205 17.03 4.95 -25.93
C GLN A 205 18.43 4.32 -25.92
N ILE A 206 18.53 3.12 -25.38
CA ILE A 206 19.79 2.36 -25.31
C ILE A 206 19.77 1.15 -26.25
N LYS A 207 20.94 0.53 -26.43
CA LYS A 207 21.04 -0.73 -27.19
C LYS A 207 20.12 -1.79 -26.59
N GLY A 208 19.35 -2.47 -27.45
CA GLY A 208 18.37 -3.48 -27.02
C GLY A 208 16.92 -2.95 -26.96
N GLY A 209 16.68 -1.71 -27.37
CA GLY A 209 15.32 -1.15 -27.49
C GLY A 209 14.75 -0.56 -26.20
N HIS A 210 15.46 -0.69 -25.07
CA HIS A 210 15.02 -0.12 -23.81
C HIS A 210 15.33 1.38 -23.72
N PHE A 211 14.68 2.04 -22.77
CA PHE A 211 14.85 3.46 -22.47
C PHE A 211 15.41 3.62 -21.05
N LEU A 212 16.38 4.54 -20.91
CA LEU A 212 16.83 5.01 -19.61
C LEU A 212 16.27 6.41 -19.34
N TYR A 213 15.78 6.60 -18.13
CA TYR A 213 15.30 7.87 -17.61
C TYR A 213 16.12 8.25 -16.39
N THR A 214 16.79 9.38 -16.46
CA THR A 214 17.50 9.93 -15.29
C THR A 214 16.77 11.15 -14.79
N PHE A 215 16.58 11.20 -13.48
CA PHE A 215 15.98 12.31 -12.77
C PHE A 215 16.95 12.80 -11.69
N ARG A 216 17.12 14.11 -11.56
CA ARG A 216 17.87 14.72 -10.47
C ARG A 216 17.00 15.72 -9.73
N ASP A 217 16.67 15.39 -8.50
CA ASP A 217 15.99 16.26 -7.55
C ASP A 217 17.04 17.12 -6.84
N ALA A 218 16.95 18.45 -6.98
CA ALA A 218 17.92 19.37 -6.42
C ALA A 218 17.86 19.42 -4.89
N GLU A 219 16.67 19.28 -4.31
CA GLU A 219 16.48 19.30 -2.86
C GLU A 219 17.03 18.02 -2.21
N LEU A 220 16.72 16.86 -2.82
CA LEU A 220 17.26 15.58 -2.39
C LEU A 220 18.79 15.54 -2.53
N ALA A 221 19.36 16.13 -3.59
CA ALA A 221 20.79 16.22 -3.78
C ALA A 221 21.47 16.97 -2.62
N GLY A 222 20.95 18.13 -2.22
CA GLY A 222 21.46 18.87 -1.07
C GLY A 222 21.36 18.11 0.25
N LYS A 223 20.27 17.39 0.47
CA LYS A 223 20.09 16.54 1.67
C LYS A 223 21.09 15.37 1.72
N GLU A 224 21.32 14.71 0.57
CA GLU A 224 22.28 13.61 0.46
C GLU A 224 23.73 14.10 0.67
N GLU A 225 24.07 15.25 0.09
CA GLU A 225 25.37 15.91 0.27
C GLU A 225 25.63 16.27 1.74
N ALA A 226 24.70 16.98 2.37
CA ALA A 226 24.81 17.34 3.79
C ALA A 226 24.96 16.11 4.70
N THR A 227 24.19 15.05 4.41
CA THR A 227 24.28 13.79 5.15
C THR A 227 25.66 13.13 4.97
N ARG A 228 26.21 13.15 3.76
CA ARG A 228 27.53 12.57 3.46
C ARG A 228 28.64 13.33 4.18
N LEU A 229 28.62 14.67 4.10
CA LEU A 229 29.58 15.53 4.79
C LEU A 229 29.55 15.33 6.30
N THR A 230 28.37 15.27 6.89
CA THR A 230 28.18 15.01 8.34
C THR A 230 28.79 13.67 8.75
N ARG A 231 28.58 12.61 7.95
CA ARG A 231 29.16 11.29 8.22
C ARG A 231 30.68 11.29 8.06
N ALA A 232 31.20 11.91 7.01
CA ALA A 232 32.62 12.01 6.78
C ALA A 232 33.33 12.76 7.90
N LYS A 233 32.73 13.85 8.41
CA LYS A 233 33.23 14.58 9.56
C LYS A 233 33.22 13.74 10.84
N LYS A 234 32.13 13.00 11.07
CA LYS A 234 32.00 12.13 12.25
C LYS A 234 33.03 11.00 12.26
N ASN A 235 33.30 10.40 11.11
CA ASN A 235 34.21 9.26 10.96
C ASN A 235 35.66 9.67 10.67
N ASN A 236 35.92 10.95 10.47
CA ASN A 236 37.22 11.51 10.03
C ASN A 236 37.78 10.82 8.76
N ASP A 237 36.86 10.51 7.80
CA ASP A 237 37.15 9.76 6.58
C ASP A 237 36.86 10.56 5.29
N TYR A 238 36.94 11.91 5.33
CA TYR A 238 36.71 12.74 4.18
C TYR A 238 37.80 12.55 3.11
N ASP A 239 37.37 12.18 1.91
CA ASP A 239 38.21 11.99 0.74
C ASP A 239 37.59 12.78 -0.43
N ASN A 240 38.30 13.79 -0.89
CA ASN A 240 37.81 14.72 -1.91
C ASN A 240 37.58 14.06 -3.27
N GLU A 241 38.41 13.11 -3.69
CA GLU A 241 38.22 12.41 -4.96
C GLU A 241 37.01 11.52 -4.94
N LYS A 242 36.83 10.76 -3.86
CA LYS A 242 35.64 9.91 -3.66
C LYS A 242 34.37 10.74 -3.50
N PHE A 243 34.48 11.91 -2.88
CA PHE A 243 33.35 12.81 -2.72
C PHE A 243 32.91 13.38 -4.08
N SER A 244 33.84 13.96 -4.86
CA SER A 244 33.54 14.56 -6.18
C SER A 244 32.95 13.55 -7.18
N LYS A 245 33.38 12.29 -7.13
CA LYS A 245 32.77 11.22 -7.94
C LYS A 245 31.32 10.94 -7.55
N LYS A 246 31.01 10.96 -6.24
CA LYS A 246 29.66 10.71 -5.73
C LYS A 246 28.71 11.91 -5.84
N GLU A 247 29.24 13.12 -5.75
CA GLU A 247 28.49 14.36 -5.85
C GLU A 247 27.66 14.43 -7.14
N LYS A 248 28.21 13.97 -8.26
CA LYS A 248 27.53 13.90 -9.56
C LYS A 248 26.23 13.09 -9.52
N THR A 249 26.11 12.16 -8.56
CA THR A 249 24.98 11.25 -8.43
C THR A 249 24.06 11.57 -7.26
N PHE A 250 24.31 12.65 -6.50
CA PHE A 250 23.42 13.08 -5.43
C PHE A 250 22.07 13.55 -6.01
N GLY A 251 20.99 13.11 -5.38
CA GLY A 251 19.62 13.36 -5.82
C GLY A 251 19.25 12.68 -7.13
N VAL A 252 20.12 11.80 -7.67
CA VAL A 252 19.89 11.13 -8.95
C VAL A 252 19.13 9.83 -8.74
N MET A 253 18.10 9.65 -9.55
CA MET A 253 17.35 8.41 -9.74
C MET A 253 17.42 8.03 -11.22
N VAL A 254 17.71 6.77 -11.52
CA VAL A 254 17.75 6.29 -12.91
C VAL A 254 16.81 5.10 -13.03
N LEU A 255 15.89 5.16 -13.98
CA LEU A 255 14.92 4.12 -14.29
C LEU A 255 15.21 3.52 -15.66
N GLU A 256 14.91 2.24 -15.79
CA GLU A 256 14.91 1.51 -17.06
C GLU A 256 13.50 1.03 -17.36
N SER A 257 13.09 1.14 -18.63
CA SER A 257 11.81 0.63 -19.13
C SER A 257 11.97 0.08 -20.56
N ASP A 258 11.13 -0.86 -20.93
CA ASP A 258 10.94 -1.31 -22.31
C ASP A 258 9.94 -0.43 -23.09
N LEU A 259 9.27 0.50 -22.39
CA LEU A 259 8.35 1.46 -23.01
C LEU A 259 8.98 2.81 -23.23
N ASP A 260 8.58 3.47 -24.32
CA ASP A 260 8.90 4.86 -24.64
C ASP A 260 7.92 5.80 -23.92
N LEU A 261 8.12 5.96 -22.61
CA LEU A 261 7.28 6.81 -21.77
C LEU A 261 7.69 8.28 -21.86
N ASP A 262 6.74 9.18 -21.65
CA ASP A 262 7.04 10.56 -21.33
C ASP A 262 7.81 10.65 -20.00
N PRO A 263 8.87 11.49 -19.87
CA PRO A 263 9.64 11.60 -18.64
C PRO A 263 8.81 11.93 -17.39
N LEU A 264 7.80 12.79 -17.52
CA LEU A 264 6.92 13.14 -16.39
C LEU A 264 6.09 11.93 -15.94
N THR A 265 5.57 11.16 -16.90
CA THR A 265 4.82 9.92 -16.64
C THR A 265 5.68 8.89 -15.92
N ALA A 266 6.90 8.63 -16.40
CA ALA A 266 7.84 7.72 -15.76
C ALA A 266 8.22 8.17 -14.34
N TYR A 267 8.44 9.48 -14.13
CA TYR A 267 8.76 10.04 -12.83
C TYR A 267 7.60 9.88 -11.84
N LYS A 268 6.38 10.26 -12.25
CA LYS A 268 5.18 10.17 -11.41
C LYS A 268 4.88 8.72 -11.03
N ALA A 269 4.82 7.82 -12.01
CA ALA A 269 4.52 6.42 -11.77
C ALA A 269 5.50 5.78 -10.77
N TYR A 270 6.80 6.06 -10.88
CA TYR A 270 7.76 5.55 -9.91
C TYR A 270 7.68 6.28 -8.56
N SER A 271 7.43 7.59 -8.56
CA SER A 271 7.31 8.37 -7.32
C SER A 271 6.13 7.91 -6.46
N GLU A 272 5.06 7.41 -7.07
CA GLU A 272 3.88 6.91 -6.38
C GLU A 272 4.09 5.52 -5.74
N ARG A 273 5.26 4.90 -5.92
CA ARG A 273 5.62 3.63 -5.26
C ARG A 273 5.44 3.66 -3.74
N TRP A 274 5.59 4.84 -3.11
CA TRP A 274 5.36 5.00 -1.69
C TRP A 274 3.95 4.59 -1.23
N LEU A 275 2.95 4.56 -2.13
CA LEU A 275 1.59 4.11 -1.81
C LEU A 275 1.56 2.65 -1.36
N LEU A 276 2.41 1.80 -1.96
CA LEU A 276 2.54 0.41 -1.52
C LEU A 276 3.23 0.32 -0.14
N GLU A 277 4.22 1.17 0.13
CA GLU A 277 4.83 1.26 1.46
C GLU A 277 3.82 1.72 2.52
N LEU A 278 2.94 2.66 2.15
CA LEU A 278 1.85 3.12 3.01
C LEU A 278 0.82 2.01 3.25
N MET A 279 0.49 1.22 2.21
CA MET A 279 -0.36 0.03 2.36
C MET A 279 0.27 -0.97 3.34
N PHE A 280 1.57 -1.26 3.23
CA PHE A 280 2.25 -2.15 4.17
C PHE A 280 2.31 -1.58 5.59
N LYS A 281 2.44 -0.28 5.74
CA LYS A 281 2.34 0.37 7.06
C LYS A 281 0.96 0.13 7.66
N ARG A 282 -0.11 0.34 6.90
CA ARG A 282 -1.49 0.08 7.35
C ARG A 282 -1.71 -1.40 7.67
N TYR A 283 -1.28 -2.30 6.80
CA TYR A 283 -1.31 -3.74 7.03
C TYR A 283 -0.69 -4.12 8.39
N LYS A 284 0.48 -3.58 8.71
CA LYS A 284 1.19 -3.88 9.96
C LYS A 284 0.60 -3.17 11.17
N SER A 285 0.38 -1.87 11.07
CA SER A 285 -0.01 -1.03 12.23
C SER A 285 -1.51 -0.96 12.40
N ASP A 286 -2.24 -0.54 11.36
CA ASP A 286 -3.67 -0.23 11.50
C ASP A 286 -4.52 -1.50 11.51
N GLU A 287 -4.12 -2.52 10.74
CA GLU A 287 -4.79 -3.82 10.69
C GLU A 287 -4.20 -4.84 11.70
N CYS A 288 -3.07 -4.53 12.36
CA CYS A 288 -2.36 -5.41 13.29
C CYS A 288 -2.04 -6.80 12.69
N LEU A 289 -1.56 -6.82 11.45
CA LEU A 289 -1.27 -8.04 10.70
C LEU A 289 0.23 -8.37 10.60
N ASP A 290 1.08 -7.71 11.38
CA ASP A 290 2.54 -7.87 11.39
C ASP A 290 3.02 -9.20 12.00
N LEU A 291 2.14 -9.90 12.72
CA LEU A 291 2.42 -11.15 13.40
C LEU A 291 1.48 -12.27 12.96
N THR A 292 2.00 -13.48 12.78
CA THR A 292 1.18 -14.68 12.63
C THR A 292 1.45 -15.68 13.73
N ASN A 293 0.38 -16.36 14.19
CA ASN A 293 0.41 -17.41 15.18
C ASN A 293 -0.21 -18.69 14.61
N ASN A 294 -0.37 -18.79 13.29
CA ASN A 294 -0.97 -19.95 12.66
C ASN A 294 0.06 -21.08 12.56
N GLN A 295 -0.37 -22.30 12.88
CA GLN A 295 0.46 -23.47 12.80
C GLN A 295 0.23 -24.21 11.47
N GLY A 296 1.33 -24.52 10.77
CA GLY A 296 1.35 -25.20 9.49
C GLY A 296 1.11 -24.28 8.28
N ASP A 297 1.84 -24.54 7.23
CA ASP A 297 1.94 -23.72 6.02
C ASP A 297 0.59 -23.38 5.39
N PHE A 298 -0.28 -24.39 5.22
CA PHE A 298 -1.61 -24.15 4.66
C PHE A 298 -2.45 -23.22 5.52
N SER A 299 -2.33 -23.26 6.85
CA SER A 299 -3.07 -22.35 7.73
C SER A 299 -2.54 -20.93 7.61
N VAL A 300 -1.23 -20.77 7.45
CA VAL A 300 -0.59 -19.47 7.18
C VAL A 300 -1.05 -18.91 5.84
N ILE A 301 -0.91 -19.67 4.75
CA ILE A 301 -1.33 -19.26 3.41
C ILE A 301 -2.82 -18.87 3.38
N GLY A 302 -3.67 -19.66 4.00
CA GLY A 302 -5.12 -19.36 4.03
C GLY A 302 -5.48 -18.16 4.89
N SER A 303 -4.78 -17.94 6.00
CA SER A 303 -4.96 -16.72 6.81
C SER A 303 -4.48 -15.48 6.08
N GLU A 304 -3.37 -15.55 5.33
CA GLU A 304 -2.88 -14.45 4.52
C GLU A 304 -3.81 -14.14 3.33
N PHE A 305 -4.47 -15.14 2.77
CA PHE A 305 -5.53 -14.91 1.79
C PHE A 305 -6.71 -14.13 2.39
N VAL A 306 -7.12 -14.44 3.62
CA VAL A 306 -8.14 -13.64 4.32
C VAL A 306 -7.64 -12.26 4.68
N ASN A 307 -6.39 -12.11 5.08
CA ASN A 307 -5.74 -10.82 5.32
C ASN A 307 -5.69 -9.98 4.05
N PHE A 308 -5.38 -10.58 2.89
CA PHE A 308 -5.46 -9.91 1.60
C PHE A 308 -6.85 -9.33 1.33
N ILE A 309 -7.91 -10.07 1.65
CA ILE A 309 -9.29 -9.56 1.51
C ILE A 309 -9.53 -8.39 2.48
N SER A 310 -9.05 -8.48 3.73
CA SER A 310 -9.12 -7.38 4.70
C SER A 310 -8.42 -6.12 4.18
N THR A 311 -7.17 -6.26 3.75
CA THR A 311 -6.37 -5.15 3.21
C THR A 311 -7.00 -4.53 1.95
N THR A 312 -7.66 -5.35 1.12
CA THR A 312 -8.45 -4.84 -0.01
C THR A 312 -9.64 -4.00 0.45
N LEU A 313 -10.36 -4.45 1.47
CA LEU A 313 -11.48 -3.68 2.04
C LEU A 313 -10.97 -2.38 2.66
N THR A 314 -9.88 -2.45 3.43
CA THR A 314 -9.23 -1.26 4.01
C THR A 314 -8.81 -0.27 2.92
N ALA A 315 -8.20 -0.72 1.84
CA ALA A 315 -7.79 0.14 0.73
C ALA A 315 -8.99 0.89 0.12
N ARG A 316 -10.11 0.22 -0.06
CA ARG A 316 -11.35 0.83 -0.57
C ARG A 316 -11.95 1.84 0.41
N ILE A 317 -11.97 1.51 1.69
CA ILE A 317 -12.44 2.44 2.74
C ILE A 317 -11.55 3.66 2.79
N VAL A 318 -10.23 3.49 2.78
CA VAL A 318 -9.26 4.58 2.73
C VAL A 318 -9.53 5.50 1.56
N LYS A 319 -9.76 4.94 0.36
CA LYS A 319 -10.08 5.72 -0.83
C LYS A 319 -11.36 6.55 -0.66
N ILE A 320 -12.41 5.95 -0.11
CA ILE A 320 -13.68 6.66 0.17
C ILE A 320 -13.45 7.81 1.16
N ILE A 321 -12.70 7.57 2.23
CA ILE A 321 -12.38 8.59 3.24
C ILE A 321 -11.49 9.69 2.64
N GLU A 322 -10.54 9.35 1.78
CA GLU A 322 -9.69 10.31 1.07
C GLU A 322 -10.49 11.18 0.10
N ASP A 323 -11.37 10.57 -0.71
CA ASP A 323 -12.24 11.25 -1.65
C ASP A 323 -13.22 12.21 -0.93
N SER A 324 -13.62 11.91 0.32
CA SER A 324 -14.42 12.80 1.18
C SER A 324 -13.64 13.99 1.74
N GLY A 325 -12.29 13.97 1.63
CA GLY A 325 -11.40 14.99 2.14
C GLY A 325 -11.09 14.91 3.65
N LEU A 326 -11.57 13.90 4.37
CA LEU A 326 -11.34 13.72 5.81
C LEU A 326 -9.85 13.53 6.13
N LEU A 327 -9.10 12.78 5.29
CA LEU A 327 -7.67 12.52 5.52
C LEU A 327 -6.75 13.75 5.38
N LYS A 328 -7.29 14.92 5.03
CA LYS A 328 -6.50 16.16 5.02
C LYS A 328 -6.07 16.61 6.42
N ASN A 329 -6.89 16.33 7.43
CA ASN A 329 -6.71 16.82 8.80
C ASN A 329 -6.70 15.70 9.86
N GLN A 330 -7.01 14.46 9.47
CA GLN A 330 -7.13 13.32 10.38
C GLN A 330 -6.39 12.12 9.81
N SER A 331 -5.95 11.19 10.67
CA SER A 331 -5.44 9.90 10.22
C SER A 331 -6.61 8.93 9.92
N TYR A 332 -6.33 7.88 9.14
CA TYR A 332 -7.30 6.81 8.92
C TYR A 332 -7.79 6.18 10.23
N ALA A 333 -6.87 5.98 11.18
CA ALA A 333 -7.18 5.37 12.48
C ALA A 333 -8.14 6.27 13.28
N ASP A 334 -7.91 7.59 13.30
CA ASP A 334 -8.78 8.55 14.02
C ASP A 334 -10.19 8.54 13.44
N VAL A 335 -10.33 8.60 12.10
CA VAL A 335 -11.66 8.54 11.44
C VAL A 335 -12.36 7.21 11.77
N MET A 336 -11.65 6.08 11.74
CA MET A 336 -12.25 4.79 12.07
C MET A 336 -12.64 4.68 13.55
N ASP A 337 -11.92 5.30 14.45
CA ASP A 337 -12.24 5.35 15.88
C ASP A 337 -13.48 6.23 16.12
N ASP A 338 -13.52 7.41 15.52
CA ASP A 338 -14.68 8.29 15.57
C ASP A 338 -15.93 7.60 15.03
N LEU A 339 -15.86 6.99 13.84
CA LEU A 339 -16.97 6.22 13.26
C LEU A 339 -17.39 5.02 14.12
N SER A 340 -16.48 4.44 14.90
CA SER A 340 -16.80 3.35 15.82
C SER A 340 -17.73 3.76 16.97
N SER A 341 -17.81 5.05 17.25
CA SER A 341 -18.72 5.64 18.24
C SER A 341 -20.14 5.88 17.69
N ALA A 342 -20.32 5.80 16.38
CA ALA A 342 -21.62 5.92 15.75
C ALA A 342 -22.44 4.65 15.87
N TRP A 343 -23.70 4.79 16.20
CA TRP A 343 -24.65 3.68 16.36
C TRP A 343 -25.78 3.81 15.37
N ARG A 344 -26.17 2.69 14.78
CA ARG A 344 -27.30 2.63 13.87
C ARG A 344 -28.36 1.66 14.42
N LYS A 345 -29.62 2.07 14.36
CA LYS A 345 -30.73 1.21 14.80
C LYS A 345 -30.81 -0.05 13.93
N VAL A 346 -30.94 -1.21 14.54
CA VAL A 346 -31.02 -2.51 13.83
C VAL A 346 -32.22 -2.57 12.87
N SER A 347 -33.30 -1.88 13.19
CA SER A 347 -34.51 -1.77 12.35
C SER A 347 -34.33 -0.94 11.11
N ALA A 348 -33.19 -0.20 10.98
CA ALA A 348 -32.92 0.59 9.80
C ALA A 348 -32.63 -0.32 8.59
N PRO A 349 -33.13 0.02 7.38
CA PRO A 349 -32.82 -0.74 6.17
C PRO A 349 -31.31 -0.87 5.94
N LEU A 350 -30.86 -2.06 5.53
CA LEU A 350 -29.46 -2.32 5.24
C LEU A 350 -29.17 -2.08 3.74
N GLY A 351 -27.90 -1.74 3.45
CA GLY A 351 -27.38 -1.72 2.08
C GLY A 351 -27.60 -0.45 1.28
N LEU A 352 -28.31 0.54 1.80
CA LEU A 352 -28.49 1.83 1.14
C LEU A 352 -27.93 2.96 1.99
N PRO A 353 -27.38 4.02 1.39
CA PRO A 353 -27.08 5.25 2.11
C PRO A 353 -28.36 5.71 2.81
N GLN A 354 -28.33 5.75 4.12
CA GLN A 354 -29.48 6.21 4.87
C GLN A 354 -29.38 7.73 4.93
N THR A 355 -30.33 8.37 4.28
CA THR A 355 -30.42 9.81 4.22
C THR A 355 -31.23 10.40 5.38
N LYS A 356 -31.60 9.58 6.38
CA LYS A 356 -32.40 10.03 7.50
C LYS A 356 -31.63 9.92 8.81
N ASP A 357 -31.38 11.02 9.44
CA ASP A 357 -30.65 11.15 10.71
C ASP A 357 -31.28 10.34 11.85
N GLU A 358 -32.59 10.11 11.79
CA GLU A 358 -33.34 9.31 12.76
C GLU A 358 -32.84 7.88 12.94
N PHE A 359 -32.06 7.34 11.95
CA PHE A 359 -31.48 6.01 12.03
C PHE A 359 -30.11 5.97 12.70
N TRP A 360 -29.47 7.12 12.85
CA TRP A 360 -28.18 7.23 13.49
C TRP A 360 -28.30 7.81 14.90
N VAL A 361 -27.58 7.23 15.83
CA VAL A 361 -27.36 7.76 17.17
C VAL A 361 -25.87 7.96 17.31
N HIS A 362 -25.45 9.17 17.63
CA HIS A 362 -24.05 9.52 17.79
C HIS A 362 -23.84 10.34 19.06
N THR A 363 -22.61 10.39 19.53
CA THR A 363 -22.29 11.01 20.81
C THR A 363 -21.81 12.45 20.66
N ASN A 364 -21.38 12.86 19.47
CA ASN A 364 -20.86 14.21 19.22
C ASN A 364 -21.09 14.66 17.77
N SER A 365 -20.96 15.97 17.53
CA SER A 365 -21.14 16.58 16.20
C SER A 365 -20.04 16.19 15.19
N VAL A 366 -18.83 15.87 15.65
CA VAL A 366 -17.72 15.50 14.77
C VAL A 366 -18.05 14.24 14.00
N VAL A 367 -18.53 13.21 14.70
CA VAL A 367 -18.95 11.92 14.08
C VAL A 367 -20.08 12.13 13.09
N PHE A 368 -21.01 13.04 13.39
CA PHE A 368 -22.11 13.35 12.47
C PHE A 368 -21.60 14.03 11.20
N ASP A 369 -20.70 15.00 11.31
CA ASP A 369 -20.05 15.67 10.17
C ASP A 369 -19.27 14.69 9.29
N GLU A 370 -18.65 13.66 9.89
CA GLU A 370 -17.96 12.61 9.15
C GLU A 370 -18.93 11.69 8.41
N LEU A 371 -20.02 11.27 9.06
CA LEU A 371 -21.09 10.49 8.42
C LEU A 371 -21.70 11.25 7.24
N GLU A 372 -21.91 12.56 7.38
CA GLU A 372 -22.39 13.42 6.31
C GLU A 372 -21.41 13.49 5.15
N LYS A 373 -20.13 13.75 5.40
CA LYS A 373 -19.08 13.80 4.37
C LYS A 373 -18.91 12.47 3.64
N LEU A 374 -19.14 11.36 4.33
CA LEU A 374 -19.13 10.03 3.74
C LEU A 374 -20.45 9.65 3.02
N GLY A 375 -21.44 10.53 3.01
CA GLY A 375 -22.75 10.29 2.39
C GLY A 375 -23.60 9.24 3.11
N LEU A 376 -23.32 8.97 4.39
CA LEU A 376 -24.00 7.96 5.19
C LEU A 376 -25.23 8.50 5.92
N CYS A 377 -25.34 9.82 6.06
CA CYS A 377 -26.52 10.52 6.59
C CYS A 377 -26.78 11.81 5.83
N THR A 378 -27.97 12.39 5.96
CA THR A 378 -28.28 13.74 5.43
C THR A 378 -27.66 14.82 6.30
N PRO A 379 -27.29 15.98 5.70
CA PRO A 379 -26.91 17.14 6.47
C PRO A 379 -27.95 17.52 7.49
N LEU A 380 -27.50 17.82 8.70
CA LEU A 380 -28.39 18.48 9.68
C LEU A 380 -28.89 19.81 9.09
N PRO A 381 -30.18 20.15 9.23
CA PRO A 381 -30.64 21.49 8.87
C PRO A 381 -29.75 22.47 9.62
N LYS A 382 -29.08 23.37 8.87
CA LYS A 382 -28.31 24.42 9.52
C LYS A 382 -29.32 25.19 10.38
N GLU A 383 -29.14 25.17 11.71
CA GLU A 383 -29.87 26.09 12.58
C GLU A 383 -29.65 27.48 12.01
N GLU A 384 -30.71 28.11 11.56
CA GLU A 384 -30.65 29.53 11.20
C GLU A 384 -30.11 30.25 12.44
N THR A 385 -28.83 30.63 12.38
CA THR A 385 -28.19 31.36 13.45
C THR A 385 -29.02 32.63 13.61
N ALA A 386 -29.82 32.66 14.68
CA ALA A 386 -30.63 33.81 14.99
C ALA A 386 -29.76 35.07 14.86
N PRO A 387 -30.18 36.10 14.13
CA PRO A 387 -29.33 37.22 13.84
C PRO A 387 -28.75 37.78 15.13
N LYS A 388 -27.40 37.79 15.23
CA LYS A 388 -26.71 38.33 16.40
C LYS A 388 -27.31 39.64 16.74
N ARG A 389 -28.04 39.76 17.88
CA ARG A 389 -28.59 41.01 18.38
C ARG A 389 -27.45 42.04 18.41
N ARG A 390 -27.51 43.04 17.54
CA ARG A 390 -26.56 44.17 17.53
C ARG A 390 -26.52 44.74 18.94
N GLY A 391 -25.36 44.67 19.54
CA GLY A 391 -25.12 45.22 20.87
C GLY A 391 -25.55 46.68 20.90
N ARG A 392 -26.24 47.06 21.98
CA ARG A 392 -26.70 48.42 22.23
C ARG A 392 -25.50 49.40 22.12
N PRO A 393 -25.57 50.48 21.36
CA PRO A 393 -24.47 51.44 21.26
C PRO A 393 -24.13 52.02 22.63
N ARG A 394 -22.86 52.02 23.00
CA ARG A 394 -22.36 52.65 24.23
C ARG A 394 -22.71 54.15 24.16
N LYS A 395 -23.48 54.63 25.14
CA LYS A 395 -23.66 56.06 25.36
C LYS A 395 -22.30 56.69 25.60
N LYS A 396 -21.91 57.68 24.80
CA LYS A 396 -20.79 58.54 25.10
C LYS A 396 -21.14 59.32 26.36
N ALA A 397 -20.31 59.21 27.39
CA ALA A 397 -20.35 60.09 28.55
C ALA A 397 -19.92 61.50 28.07
N SER A 398 -20.77 62.44 28.34
CA SER A 398 -20.47 63.88 28.25
C SER A 398 -19.58 64.36 29.38
#